data_ad0eabc321e63767ba5fe17717ce2f4e
#
_entry.id   ad0eabc321e63767ba5fe17717ce2f4e
#
_cell.length_a   1.000
_cell.length_b   1.000
_cell.length_c   1.000
_cell.angle_alpha   90.00
_cell.angle_beta   90.00
_cell.angle_gamma   90.00
#
_symmetry.space_group_name_H-M   'P 1'
#
loop_
_entity.id
_entity.type
_entity.pdbx_description
1 polymer ?
#
loop_
_entity_poly.entity_id
_entity_poly.type
_entity_poly.pdbx_seq_one_letter_code
_entity_poly.pdbx_strand_id
1 'polypeptide(L)'
;MNQDKRTLLPGLSLFVCFCLLTGMEKLITHFNLPPSLMALGEIVCFGLALAMALPGMDRERFKQRLAFKMPRKGGWLLILFMGAATAFAALSLNMLEYRLLAHTGLRLTIASLPMPLGGMSFAWRLLIGVVIAALVEEIYLRGALFSVYGEEVGTSACLLFGGIVFALLHGSPLDLAAGFCAGLAFTYLTYVFDTVWAA
;
A
#
# COMPACT_ATOMS: atom_id res chain seq x y z
N MET A 1 -7.77 24.18 14.61
CA MET A 1 -6.43 23.63 14.31
C MET A 1 -5.95 24.34 13.07
N ASN A 2 -4.74 24.94 13.10
CA ASN A 2 -4.19 25.67 11.94
C ASN A 2 -4.15 24.77 10.71
N GLN A 3 -4.48 25.29 9.53
CA GLN A 3 -4.54 24.54 8.27
C GLN A 3 -3.18 23.86 7.97
N ASP A 4 -2.07 24.52 8.30
CA ASP A 4 -0.71 23.99 8.14
C ASP A 4 -0.45 22.71 8.94
N LYS A 5 -1.07 22.53 10.11
CA LYS A 5 -0.93 21.31 10.90
C LYS A 5 -1.74 20.13 10.36
N ARG A 6 -2.81 20.41 9.58
CA ARG A 6 -3.63 19.36 8.98
C ARG A 6 -2.90 18.61 7.88
N THR A 7 -2.05 19.27 7.13
CA THR A 7 -1.30 18.66 6.03
C THR A 7 0.09 18.15 6.45
N LEU A 8 0.71 18.83 7.42
CA LEU A 8 2.07 18.50 7.87
C LEU A 8 2.16 17.12 8.55
N LEU A 9 1.25 16.82 9.47
CA LEU A 9 1.29 15.55 10.23
C LEU A 9 1.11 14.31 9.35
N PRO A 10 0.12 14.26 8.43
CA PRO A 10 0.01 13.15 7.50
C PRO A 10 1.22 13.00 6.57
N GLY A 11 1.80 14.10 6.08
CA GLY A 11 3.03 14.07 5.28
C GLY A 11 4.23 13.54 6.07
N LEU A 12 4.38 14.01 7.31
CA LEU A 12 5.43 13.52 8.20
C LEU A 12 5.24 12.05 8.54
N SER A 13 3.98 11.60 8.76
CA SER A 13 3.67 10.19 9.03
C SER A 13 4.06 9.28 7.86
N LEU A 14 3.87 9.74 6.61
CA LEU A 14 4.28 9.01 5.41
C LEU A 14 5.80 8.86 5.34
N PHE A 15 6.53 9.95 5.60
CA PHE A 15 7.99 9.93 5.61
C PHE A 15 8.52 8.99 6.71
N VAL A 16 7.96 9.06 7.92
CA VAL A 16 8.33 8.18 9.03
C VAL A 16 8.00 6.72 8.70
N CYS A 17 6.83 6.45 8.12
CA CYS A 17 6.45 5.10 7.67
C CYS A 17 7.47 4.52 6.70
N PHE A 18 7.86 5.28 5.68
CA PHE A 18 8.88 4.89 4.72
C PHE A 18 10.22 4.59 5.39
N CYS A 19 10.68 5.46 6.28
CA CYS A 19 11.93 5.24 7.02
C CYS A 19 11.88 4.00 7.90
N LEU A 20 10.76 3.76 8.58
CA LEU A 20 10.58 2.59 9.44
C LEU A 20 10.56 1.29 8.62
N LEU A 21 9.83 1.24 7.51
CA LEU A 21 9.77 0.07 6.63
C LEU A 21 11.15 -0.26 6.07
N THR A 22 11.86 0.74 5.52
CA THR A 22 13.22 0.57 4.99
C THR A 22 14.21 0.16 6.07
N GLY A 23 14.12 0.76 7.25
CA GLY A 23 14.98 0.42 8.39
C GLY A 23 14.76 -1.01 8.87
N MET A 24 13.50 -1.43 8.94
CA MET A 24 13.13 -2.78 9.35
C MET A 24 13.60 -3.84 8.36
N GLU A 25 13.43 -3.60 7.06
CA GLU A 25 13.94 -4.50 6.01
C GLU A 25 15.45 -4.71 6.16
N LYS A 26 16.20 -3.63 6.36
CA LYS A 26 17.65 -3.69 6.59
C LYS A 26 18.01 -4.44 7.87
N LEU A 27 17.28 -4.23 8.96
CA LEU A 27 17.49 -4.93 10.23
C LEU A 27 17.25 -6.43 10.08
N ILE A 28 16.14 -6.84 9.46
CA ILE A 28 15.80 -8.23 9.22
C ILE A 28 16.88 -8.90 8.39
N THR A 29 17.32 -8.24 7.30
CA THR A 29 18.36 -8.76 6.42
C THR A 29 19.72 -8.83 7.14
N HIS A 30 20.12 -7.79 7.86
CA HIS A 30 21.42 -7.72 8.55
C HIS A 30 21.57 -8.77 9.66
N PHE A 31 20.51 -8.99 10.43
CA PHE A 31 20.51 -9.94 11.55
C PHE A 31 20.01 -11.33 11.16
N ASN A 32 19.73 -11.59 9.89
CA ASN A 32 19.13 -12.85 9.40
C ASN A 32 17.89 -13.27 10.21
N LEU A 33 17.05 -12.30 10.54
CA LEU A 33 15.83 -12.54 11.30
C LEU A 33 14.79 -13.28 10.43
N PRO A 34 13.86 -14.02 11.06
CA PRO A 34 12.81 -14.71 10.31
C PRO A 34 12.01 -13.73 9.43
N PRO A 35 11.82 -14.04 8.13
CA PRO A 35 11.05 -13.18 7.22
C PRO A 35 9.61 -12.89 7.67
N SER A 36 9.04 -13.75 8.52
CA SER A 36 7.72 -13.54 9.12
C SER A 36 7.65 -12.27 9.99
N LEU A 37 8.78 -11.79 10.51
CA LEU A 37 8.83 -10.51 11.22
C LEU A 37 8.59 -9.32 10.30
N MET A 38 8.78 -9.47 8.98
CA MET A 38 8.50 -8.41 8.00
C MET A 38 7.02 -8.01 8.04
N ALA A 39 6.13 -8.99 7.89
CA ALA A 39 4.69 -8.73 7.92
C ALA A 39 4.20 -8.14 9.25
N LEU A 40 4.74 -8.61 10.38
CA LEU A 40 4.42 -8.01 11.69
C LEU A 40 4.94 -6.59 11.80
N GLY A 41 6.14 -6.35 11.30
CA GLY A 41 6.74 -5.03 11.29
C GLY A 41 6.00 -4.06 10.38
N GLU A 42 5.52 -4.48 9.21
CA GLU A 42 4.67 -3.68 8.34
C GLU A 42 3.41 -3.21 9.08
N ILE A 43 2.72 -4.13 9.77
CA ILE A 43 1.54 -3.80 10.57
C ILE A 43 1.88 -2.74 11.63
N VAL A 44 3.02 -2.89 12.32
CA VAL A 44 3.46 -1.93 13.34
C VAL A 44 3.82 -0.58 12.70
N CYS A 45 4.56 -0.56 11.59
CA CYS A 45 4.95 0.66 10.90
C CYS A 45 3.73 1.45 10.40
N PHE A 46 2.79 0.79 9.73
CA PHE A 46 1.56 1.43 9.27
C PHE A 46 0.66 1.85 10.44
N GLY A 47 0.59 1.05 11.51
CA GLY A 47 -0.14 1.40 12.73
C GLY A 47 0.41 2.66 13.42
N LEU A 48 1.73 2.77 13.54
CA LEU A 48 2.39 3.97 14.07
C LEU A 48 2.18 5.18 13.16
N ALA A 49 2.32 5.01 11.84
CA ALA A 49 2.08 6.07 10.88
C ALA A 49 0.63 6.56 10.93
N LEU A 50 -0.33 5.64 11.05
CA LEU A 50 -1.74 5.97 11.24
C LEU A 50 -1.95 6.78 12.53
N ALA A 51 -1.39 6.32 13.65
CA ALA A 51 -1.49 7.03 14.93
C ALA A 51 -0.92 8.46 14.86
N MET A 52 0.18 8.66 14.11
CA MET A 52 0.76 9.98 13.86
C MET A 52 -0.11 10.86 12.95
N ALA A 53 -0.81 10.27 11.98
CA ALA A 53 -1.67 11.00 11.06
C ALA A 53 -3.00 11.44 11.71
N LEU A 54 -3.53 10.65 12.66
CA LEU A 54 -4.83 10.87 13.30
C LEU A 54 -5.11 12.30 13.79
N PRO A 55 -4.16 13.03 14.45
CA PRO A 55 -4.41 14.39 14.91
C PRO A 55 -4.61 15.40 13.78
N GLY A 56 -4.08 15.12 12.58
CA GLY A 56 -4.20 15.98 11.39
C GLY A 56 -5.43 15.71 10.54
N MET A 57 -6.14 14.62 10.78
CA MET A 57 -7.23 14.14 9.93
C MET A 57 -8.60 14.70 10.29
N ASP A 58 -9.47 14.73 9.30
CA ASP A 58 -10.91 14.86 9.51
C ASP A 58 -11.48 13.50 9.95
N ARG A 59 -11.83 13.42 11.24
CA ARG A 59 -12.32 12.18 11.85
C ARG A 59 -13.62 11.66 11.24
N GLU A 60 -14.51 12.55 10.84
CA GLU A 60 -15.80 12.15 10.28
C GLU A 60 -15.62 11.55 8.88
N ARG A 61 -14.76 12.13 8.06
CA ARG A 61 -14.41 11.59 6.75
C ARG A 61 -13.68 10.26 6.87
N PHE A 62 -12.73 10.18 7.78
CA PHE A 62 -12.04 8.92 8.05
C PHE A 62 -13.03 7.81 8.42
N LYS A 63 -13.97 8.08 9.34
CA LYS A 63 -15.04 7.14 9.69
C LYS A 63 -15.93 6.79 8.49
N GLN A 64 -16.29 7.77 7.66
CA GLN A 64 -17.09 7.53 6.46
C GLN A 64 -16.39 6.59 5.48
N ARG A 65 -15.08 6.73 5.28
CA ARG A 65 -14.29 5.85 4.42
C ARG A 65 -14.06 4.47 5.00
N LEU A 66 -13.99 4.35 6.32
CA LEU A 66 -13.93 3.06 7.02
C LEU A 66 -15.29 2.36 7.07
N ALA A 67 -16.39 3.08 6.86
CA ALA A 67 -17.71 2.47 6.86
C ALA A 67 -17.83 1.43 5.74
N PHE A 68 -18.31 0.24 6.09
CA PHE A 68 -18.58 -0.78 5.10
C PHE A 68 -19.80 -0.38 4.27
N LYS A 69 -19.55 0.00 3.04
CA LYS A 69 -20.58 0.38 2.08
C LYS A 69 -20.72 -0.72 1.05
N MET A 70 -21.87 -1.36 1.01
CA MET A 70 -22.16 -2.35 -0.01
C MET A 70 -22.23 -1.69 -1.40
N PRO A 71 -21.43 -2.13 -2.37
CA PRO A 71 -21.55 -1.67 -3.74
C PRO A 71 -22.96 -1.90 -4.29
N ARG A 72 -23.46 -0.95 -5.08
CA ARG A 72 -24.73 -1.16 -5.82
C ARG A 72 -24.61 -2.39 -6.72
N LYS A 73 -25.77 -2.93 -7.17
CA LYS A 73 -25.81 -4.05 -8.13
C LYS A 73 -24.86 -3.77 -9.30
N GLY A 74 -23.91 -4.67 -9.54
CA GLY A 74 -22.86 -4.51 -10.55
C GLY A 74 -21.53 -3.94 -10.03
N GLY A 75 -21.49 -3.23 -8.92
CA GLY A 75 -20.25 -2.69 -8.34
C GLY A 75 -19.27 -3.79 -7.95
N TRP A 76 -19.74 -4.92 -7.45
CA TRP A 76 -18.91 -6.09 -7.16
C TRP A 76 -18.19 -6.64 -8.39
N LEU A 77 -18.87 -6.66 -9.55
CA LEU A 77 -18.25 -7.07 -10.80
C LEU A 77 -17.11 -6.12 -11.20
N LEU A 78 -17.31 -4.82 -11.00
CA LEU A 78 -16.26 -3.83 -11.26
C LEU A 78 -15.06 -4.05 -10.32
N ILE A 79 -15.27 -4.25 -9.03
CA ILE A 79 -14.20 -4.52 -8.04
C ILE A 79 -13.44 -5.79 -8.44
N LEU A 80 -14.15 -6.89 -8.71
CA LEU A 80 -13.52 -8.15 -9.10
C LEU A 80 -12.76 -8.02 -10.43
N PHE A 81 -13.35 -7.35 -11.43
CA PHE A 81 -12.70 -7.12 -12.71
C PHE A 81 -11.46 -6.25 -12.57
N MET A 82 -11.55 -5.14 -11.84
CA MET A 82 -10.42 -4.25 -11.59
C MET A 82 -9.32 -4.96 -10.79
N GLY A 83 -9.67 -5.73 -9.76
CA GLY A 83 -8.71 -6.53 -9.00
C GLY A 83 -7.98 -7.55 -9.87
N ALA A 84 -8.72 -8.31 -10.68
CA ALA A 84 -8.13 -9.28 -11.61
C ALA A 84 -7.26 -8.61 -12.68
N ALA A 85 -7.73 -7.50 -13.27
CA ALA A 85 -6.97 -6.74 -14.26
C ALA A 85 -5.70 -6.15 -13.67
N THR A 86 -5.77 -5.62 -12.44
CA THR A 86 -4.61 -5.08 -11.72
C THR A 86 -3.60 -6.19 -11.41
N ALA A 87 -4.04 -7.34 -10.93
CA ALA A 87 -3.16 -8.48 -10.67
C ALA A 87 -2.47 -8.97 -11.95
N PHE A 88 -3.22 -9.07 -13.06
CA PHE A 88 -2.66 -9.46 -14.36
C PHE A 88 -1.66 -8.42 -14.88
N ALA A 89 -1.98 -7.13 -14.78
CA ALA A 89 -1.09 -6.05 -15.18
C ALA A 89 0.19 -6.03 -14.32
N ALA A 90 0.07 -6.19 -13.00
CA ALA A 90 1.20 -6.25 -12.09
C ALA A 90 2.15 -7.42 -12.44
N LEU A 91 1.61 -8.63 -12.63
CA LEU A 91 2.41 -9.79 -13.03
C LEU A 91 3.09 -9.57 -14.38
N SER A 92 2.40 -8.98 -15.36
CA SER A 92 2.96 -8.71 -16.68
C SER A 92 4.06 -7.66 -16.64
N LEU A 93 3.88 -6.60 -15.86
CA LEU A 93 4.88 -5.55 -15.65
C LEU A 93 6.11 -6.08 -14.94
N ASN A 94 5.94 -6.86 -13.86
CA ASN A 94 7.06 -7.47 -13.15
C ASN A 94 7.86 -8.40 -14.08
N MET A 95 7.19 -9.19 -14.92
CA MET A 95 7.88 -10.03 -15.90
C MET A 95 8.63 -9.21 -16.96
N LEU A 96 8.05 -8.08 -17.40
CA LEU A 96 8.70 -7.18 -18.35
C LEU A 96 9.92 -6.50 -17.73
N GLU A 97 9.77 -5.94 -16.53
CA GLU A 97 10.86 -5.32 -15.77
C GLU A 97 12.00 -6.31 -15.53
N TYR A 98 11.68 -7.53 -15.11
CA TYR A 98 12.67 -8.58 -14.95
C TYR A 98 13.45 -8.87 -16.24
N ARG A 99 12.75 -8.99 -17.38
CA ARG A 99 13.40 -9.22 -18.68
C ARG A 99 14.30 -8.05 -19.09
N LEU A 100 13.81 -6.82 -18.93
CA LEU A 100 14.57 -5.61 -19.28
C LEU A 100 15.85 -5.51 -18.43
N LEU A 101 15.75 -5.73 -17.12
CA LEU A 101 16.89 -5.67 -16.21
C LEU A 101 17.88 -6.82 -16.45
N ALA A 102 17.40 -8.01 -16.80
CA ALA A 102 18.27 -9.12 -17.18
C ALA A 102 19.13 -8.81 -18.42
N HIS A 103 18.60 -8.03 -19.37
CA HIS A 103 19.36 -7.57 -20.55
C HIS A 103 20.43 -6.52 -20.22
N THR A 104 20.29 -5.78 -19.12
CA THR A 104 21.30 -4.78 -18.70
C THR A 104 22.51 -5.37 -18.00
N GLY A 105 22.55 -6.71 -17.81
CA GLY A 105 23.62 -7.38 -17.07
C GLY A 105 23.53 -7.24 -15.55
N LEU A 106 22.54 -6.53 -15.04
CA LEU A 106 22.20 -6.52 -13.62
C LEU A 106 21.66 -7.91 -13.23
N ARG A 107 22.51 -8.71 -12.58
CA ARG A 107 22.10 -9.96 -11.96
C ARG A 107 21.25 -9.65 -10.74
N LEU A 108 19.98 -9.37 -10.97
CA LEU A 108 19.01 -9.33 -9.88
C LEU A 108 18.82 -10.76 -9.40
N THR A 109 19.38 -11.04 -8.25
CA THR A 109 19.24 -12.35 -7.60
C THR A 109 17.84 -12.42 -6.99
N ILE A 110 16.82 -12.71 -7.80
CA ILE A 110 15.45 -13.00 -7.32
C ILE A 110 15.46 -14.10 -6.26
N ALA A 111 16.44 -15.01 -6.34
CA ALA A 111 16.64 -16.06 -5.34
C ALA A 111 16.93 -15.55 -3.91
N SER A 112 17.23 -14.29 -3.75
CA SER A 112 17.57 -13.70 -2.43
C SER A 112 16.46 -12.83 -1.83
N LEU A 113 15.31 -12.67 -2.50
CA LEU A 113 14.15 -12.08 -1.83
C LEU A 113 13.66 -13.15 -0.83
N PRO A 114 13.86 -12.94 0.48
CA PRO A 114 13.30 -13.87 1.45
C PRO A 114 11.79 -13.88 1.21
N MET A 115 11.22 -15.05 0.97
CA MET A 115 9.76 -15.17 0.99
C MET A 115 9.31 -14.73 2.38
N PRO A 116 8.63 -13.58 2.53
CA PRO A 116 8.41 -12.94 3.85
C PRO A 116 7.70 -13.85 4.85
N LEU A 117 7.15 -14.96 4.38
CA LEU A 117 6.36 -15.90 5.15
C LEU A 117 6.85 -17.35 4.96
N GLY A 118 8.11 -17.53 4.58
CA GLY A 118 8.74 -18.85 4.49
C GLY A 118 8.65 -19.62 5.81
N GLY A 119 8.28 -20.90 5.76
CA GLY A 119 8.09 -21.75 6.95
C GLY A 119 6.72 -21.67 7.61
N MET A 120 5.86 -20.70 7.28
CA MET A 120 4.50 -20.65 7.78
C MET A 120 3.52 -21.48 6.93
N SER A 121 2.44 -21.98 7.55
CA SER A 121 1.37 -22.65 6.80
C SER A 121 0.71 -21.67 5.81
N PHE A 122 0.12 -22.20 4.74
CA PHE A 122 -0.59 -21.39 3.74
C PHE A 122 -1.65 -20.48 4.37
N ALA A 123 -2.42 -21.01 5.32
CA ALA A 123 -3.46 -20.23 5.99
C ALA A 123 -2.90 -19.01 6.75
N TRP A 124 -1.78 -19.17 7.44
CA TRP A 124 -1.11 -18.06 8.13
C TRP A 124 -0.51 -17.05 7.15
N ARG A 125 0.06 -17.51 6.04
CA ARG A 125 0.55 -16.62 4.98
C ARG A 125 -0.57 -15.78 4.39
N LEU A 126 -1.72 -16.39 4.11
CA LEU A 126 -2.88 -15.70 3.59
C LEU A 126 -3.42 -14.67 4.61
N LEU A 127 -3.56 -15.09 5.87
CA LEU A 127 -4.11 -14.22 6.92
C LEU A 127 -3.22 -13.01 7.20
N ILE A 128 -1.93 -13.22 7.43
CA ILE A 128 -1.02 -12.14 7.83
C ILE A 128 -0.60 -11.31 6.63
N GLY A 129 -0.12 -11.96 5.56
CA GLY A 129 0.47 -11.25 4.41
C GLY A 129 -0.54 -10.64 3.47
N VAL A 130 -1.72 -11.24 3.32
CA VAL A 130 -2.73 -10.74 2.38
C VAL A 130 -3.85 -9.98 3.10
N VAL A 131 -4.41 -10.56 4.18
CA VAL A 131 -5.57 -9.93 4.81
C VAL A 131 -5.15 -8.82 5.76
N ILE A 132 -4.29 -9.11 6.74
CA ILE A 132 -3.99 -8.13 7.80
C ILE A 132 -3.10 -7.00 7.28
N ALA A 133 -2.01 -7.33 6.57
CA ALA A 133 -1.10 -6.32 6.04
C ALA A 133 -1.81 -5.41 5.04
N ALA A 134 -2.54 -5.98 4.07
CA ALA A 134 -3.31 -5.20 3.11
C ALA A 134 -4.37 -4.31 3.77
N LEU A 135 -5.11 -4.82 4.77
CA LEU A 135 -6.09 -4.01 5.48
C LEU A 135 -5.47 -2.80 6.20
N VAL A 136 -4.36 -3.02 6.93
CA VAL A 136 -3.71 -1.93 7.67
C VAL A 136 -3.14 -0.89 6.71
N GLU A 137 -2.58 -1.34 5.59
CA GLU A 137 -2.08 -0.48 4.53
C GLU A 137 -3.22 0.36 3.90
N GLU A 138 -4.34 -0.26 3.52
CA GLU A 138 -5.47 0.43 2.94
C GLU A 138 -6.12 1.43 3.91
N ILE A 139 -6.26 1.07 5.17
CA ILE A 139 -6.77 1.97 6.21
C ILE A 139 -5.86 3.20 6.35
N TYR A 140 -4.55 3.01 6.33
CA TYR A 140 -3.61 4.11 6.41
C TYR A 140 -3.60 4.95 5.12
N LEU A 141 -3.35 4.33 3.97
CA LEU A 141 -3.19 5.05 2.71
C LEU A 141 -4.51 5.67 2.25
N ARG A 142 -5.55 4.85 2.07
CA ARG A 142 -6.83 5.29 1.48
C ARG A 142 -7.79 5.83 2.52
N GLY A 143 -7.76 5.31 3.73
CA GLY A 143 -8.53 5.87 4.84
C GLY A 143 -7.96 7.18 5.34
N ALA A 144 -6.70 7.18 5.77
CA ALA A 144 -6.09 8.33 6.45
C ALA A 144 -5.53 9.38 5.48
N LEU A 145 -4.52 9.05 4.66
CA LEU A 145 -3.84 10.03 3.83
C LEU A 145 -4.77 10.66 2.79
N PHE A 146 -5.59 9.85 2.12
CA PHE A 146 -6.53 10.39 1.12
C PHE A 146 -7.70 11.17 1.71
N SER A 147 -8.04 10.98 2.98
CA SER A 147 -9.03 11.86 3.63
C SER A 147 -8.53 13.29 3.80
N VAL A 148 -7.21 13.49 3.83
CA VAL A 148 -6.59 14.81 3.94
C VAL A 148 -6.29 15.42 2.58
N TYR A 149 -5.60 14.68 1.72
CA TYR A 149 -5.09 15.24 0.46
C TYR A 149 -6.10 15.20 -0.69
N GLY A 150 -7.07 14.28 -0.68
CA GLY A 150 -7.97 14.07 -1.82
C GLY A 150 -8.82 15.27 -2.21
N GLU A 151 -9.09 16.19 -1.29
CA GLU A 151 -9.85 17.39 -1.58
C GLU A 151 -8.99 18.59 -2.00
N GLU A 152 -7.78 18.67 -1.46
CA GLU A 152 -6.91 19.80 -1.70
C GLU A 152 -6.26 19.75 -3.09
N VAL A 153 -5.94 18.54 -3.59
CA VAL A 153 -5.18 18.39 -4.82
C VAL A 153 -6.00 17.95 -6.04
N GLY A 154 -7.28 17.66 -5.86
CA GLY A 154 -8.17 17.18 -6.94
C GLY A 154 -7.94 15.71 -7.30
N THR A 155 -8.94 15.12 -7.99
CA THR A 155 -9.00 13.66 -8.23
C THR A 155 -7.80 13.11 -8.98
N SER A 156 -7.39 13.74 -10.07
CA SER A 156 -6.28 13.24 -10.90
C SER A 156 -4.95 13.25 -10.16
N ALA A 157 -4.67 14.34 -9.42
CA ALA A 157 -3.46 14.43 -8.63
C ALA A 157 -3.49 13.44 -7.45
N CYS A 158 -4.65 13.21 -6.84
CA CYS A 158 -4.85 12.23 -5.80
C CYS A 158 -4.58 10.79 -6.30
N LEU A 159 -5.06 10.45 -7.49
CA LEU A 159 -4.79 9.15 -8.12
C LEU A 159 -3.28 8.96 -8.37
N LEU A 160 -2.63 9.95 -8.99
CA LEU A 160 -1.19 9.90 -9.24
C LEU A 160 -0.39 9.79 -7.95
N PHE A 161 -0.74 10.57 -6.94
CA PHE A 161 -0.11 10.50 -5.62
C PHE A 161 -0.25 9.09 -5.01
N GLY A 162 -1.46 8.49 -5.10
CA GLY A 162 -1.71 7.13 -4.63
C GLY A 162 -0.86 6.09 -5.33
N GLY A 163 -0.72 6.20 -6.65
CA GLY A 163 0.17 5.33 -7.43
C GLY A 163 1.63 5.46 -7.01
N ILE A 164 2.13 6.70 -6.91
CA ILE A 164 3.52 6.99 -6.53
C ILE A 164 3.81 6.49 -5.11
N VAL A 165 2.98 6.83 -4.14
CA VAL A 165 3.17 6.43 -2.74
C VAL A 165 3.17 4.92 -2.60
N PHE A 166 2.21 4.24 -3.22
CA PHE A 166 2.12 2.79 -3.17
C PHE A 166 3.35 2.12 -3.78
N ALA A 167 3.81 2.58 -4.94
CA ALA A 167 5.04 2.10 -5.57
C ALA A 167 6.28 2.27 -4.67
N LEU A 168 6.43 3.45 -4.07
CA LEU A 168 7.58 3.75 -3.21
C LEU A 168 7.58 2.93 -1.91
N LEU A 169 6.41 2.68 -1.32
CA LEU A 169 6.31 1.89 -0.09
C LEU A 169 6.67 0.41 -0.30
N HIS A 170 6.50 -0.12 -1.52
CA HIS A 170 6.93 -1.49 -1.84
C HIS A 170 8.45 -1.63 -2.04
N GLY A 171 9.19 -0.52 -2.17
CA GLY A 171 10.64 -0.44 -2.04
C GLY A 171 11.49 -1.21 -3.06
N SER A 172 10.93 -2.10 -3.83
CA SER A 172 11.63 -2.90 -4.83
C SER A 172 11.63 -2.19 -6.19
N PRO A 173 12.80 -1.98 -6.82
CA PRO A 173 12.85 -1.46 -8.18
C PRO A 173 12.07 -2.31 -9.21
N LEU A 174 11.92 -3.62 -8.92
CA LEU A 174 11.17 -4.56 -9.77
C LEU A 174 9.65 -4.43 -9.64
N ASP A 175 9.19 -3.81 -8.57
CA ASP A 175 7.77 -3.69 -8.27
C ASP A 175 7.23 -2.27 -8.49
N LEU A 176 8.09 -1.32 -8.93
CA LEU A 176 7.70 0.09 -9.04
C LEU A 176 6.55 0.32 -10.03
N ALA A 177 6.63 -0.23 -11.24
CA ALA A 177 5.56 -0.04 -12.24
C ALA A 177 4.29 -0.80 -11.84
N ALA A 178 4.44 -2.03 -11.36
CA ALA A 178 3.34 -2.83 -10.86
C ALA A 178 2.66 -2.17 -9.64
N GLY A 179 3.44 -1.71 -8.67
CA GLY A 179 2.96 -0.98 -7.49
C GLY A 179 2.27 0.33 -7.88
N PHE A 180 2.82 1.07 -8.84
CA PHE A 180 2.19 2.29 -9.33
C PHE A 180 0.81 2.01 -9.95
N CYS A 181 0.70 1.01 -10.83
CA CYS A 181 -0.58 0.64 -11.43
C CYS A 181 -1.59 0.14 -10.39
N ALA A 182 -1.15 -0.69 -9.43
CA ALA A 182 -2.00 -1.15 -8.34
C ALA A 182 -2.47 0.02 -7.46
N GLY A 183 -1.55 0.92 -7.10
CA GLY A 183 -1.88 2.12 -6.33
C GLY A 183 -2.90 3.03 -7.02
N LEU A 184 -2.79 3.23 -8.34
CA LEU A 184 -3.79 3.94 -9.14
C LEU A 184 -5.17 3.25 -9.07
N ALA A 185 -5.21 1.93 -9.31
CA ALA A 185 -6.45 1.17 -9.36
C ALA A 185 -7.18 1.18 -8.00
N PHE A 186 -6.46 0.92 -6.91
CA PHE A 186 -7.03 0.91 -5.57
C PHE A 186 -7.49 2.30 -5.13
N THR A 187 -6.73 3.34 -5.46
CA THR A 187 -7.15 4.72 -5.19
C THR A 187 -8.40 5.08 -5.99
N TYR A 188 -8.50 4.67 -7.25
CA TYR A 188 -9.68 4.87 -8.07
C TYR A 188 -10.91 4.15 -7.50
N LEU A 189 -10.77 2.88 -7.10
CA LEU A 189 -11.86 2.13 -6.47
C LEU A 189 -12.33 2.79 -5.16
N THR A 190 -11.39 3.21 -4.31
CA THR A 190 -11.73 3.95 -3.08
C THR A 190 -12.47 5.26 -3.39
N TYR A 191 -12.07 5.96 -4.44
CA TYR A 191 -12.74 7.19 -4.86
C TYR A 191 -14.16 6.95 -5.37
N VAL A 192 -14.35 5.95 -6.24
CA VAL A 192 -15.65 5.63 -6.84
C VAL A 192 -16.66 5.12 -5.81
N PHE A 193 -16.21 4.29 -4.87
CA PHE A 193 -17.09 3.67 -3.88
C PHE A 193 -17.10 4.41 -2.53
N ASP A 194 -16.26 5.41 -2.36
CA ASP A 194 -16.09 6.18 -1.11
C ASP A 194 -15.92 5.27 0.12
N THR A 195 -15.15 4.19 -0.05
CA THR A 195 -14.83 3.24 1.02
C THR A 195 -13.51 2.53 0.75
N VAL A 196 -12.73 2.28 1.79
CA VAL A 196 -11.47 1.53 1.71
C VAL A 196 -11.70 0.04 1.39
N TRP A 197 -12.91 -0.47 1.63
CA TRP A 197 -13.25 -1.88 1.41
C TRP A 197 -13.38 -2.27 -0.07
N ALA A 198 -13.29 -1.31 -0.97
CA ALA A 198 -13.34 -1.54 -2.42
C ALA A 198 -11.93 -1.68 -3.05
N ALA A 199 -10.89 -1.31 -2.33
CA ALA A 199 -9.48 -1.42 -2.75
C ALA A 199 -8.81 -2.71 -2.25
#